data_49c7cffa3c7b1d520f995dad9ac55202
#
_entry.id   49c7cffa3c7b1d520f995dad9ac55202
#
_cell.length_a   1.000
_cell.length_b   1.000
_cell.length_c   1.000
_cell.angle_alpha   90.00
_cell.angle_beta   90.00
_cell.angle_gamma   90.00
#
_symmetry.space_group_name_H-M   'P 1'
#
loop_
_entity.id
_entity.type
_entity.pdbx_description
1 polymer ?
#
loop_
_entity_poly.entity_id
_entity_poly.type
_entity_poly.pdbx_seq_one_letter_code
_entity_poly.pdbx_strand_id
1 'polypeptide(L)'
;MTIPNLTTFGFDSEHQAAYDMAYRYASEELYPLCEKMDNDEWFPEEHYRAMSKEGLLGITVPSEYGGSGLNVLFQCFVCEAISYWNHTLAASFLASDNLCLDNLVRNANDLQKHQYCPKFCEGTYIGALGMTEPGAGSDALGSMATTAAQKGDEYILNGRKLFITNGPVADVLLVYAKTDKEKNKHGISAFIVEKNFEGFSVAQKLDKM
;
A
#
# COMPACT_ATOMS: atom_id res chain seq x y z
N MET A 1 -3.44 -16.59 24.30
CA MET A 1 -3.08 -15.18 24.53
C MET A 1 -4.38 -14.37 24.52
N THR A 2 -4.55 -13.39 25.37
CA THR A 2 -5.84 -12.67 25.50
C THR A 2 -5.85 -11.50 24.52
N ILE A 3 -6.87 -11.38 23.67
CA ILE A 3 -7.07 -10.23 22.78
C ILE A 3 -7.19 -8.96 23.64
N PRO A 4 -6.50 -7.86 23.29
CA PRO A 4 -6.62 -6.60 24.02
C PRO A 4 -8.06 -6.10 24.05
N ASN A 5 -8.50 -5.60 25.20
CA ASN A 5 -9.81 -4.98 25.32
C ASN A 5 -9.69 -3.47 25.04
N LEU A 6 -9.98 -3.06 23.81
CA LEU A 6 -9.88 -1.67 23.36
C LEU A 6 -10.88 -0.74 24.08
N THR A 7 -11.99 -1.27 24.60
CA THR A 7 -12.98 -0.46 25.33
C THR A 7 -12.41 0.11 26.63
N THR A 8 -11.38 -0.51 27.22
CA THR A 8 -10.67 0.04 28.38
C THR A 8 -9.90 1.32 28.08
N PHE A 9 -9.63 1.58 26.79
CA PHE A 9 -8.96 2.78 26.31
C PHE A 9 -9.95 3.81 25.71
N GLY A 10 -11.27 3.58 25.88
CA GLY A 10 -12.31 4.50 25.44
C GLY A 10 -12.74 4.33 23.97
N PHE A 11 -12.34 3.25 23.32
CA PHE A 11 -12.83 2.90 21.99
C PHE A 11 -14.16 2.14 22.07
N ASP A 12 -14.97 2.22 21.02
CA ASP A 12 -16.28 1.60 20.98
C ASP A 12 -16.22 0.11 20.57
N SER A 13 -17.39 -0.54 20.59
CA SER A 13 -17.53 -1.95 20.24
C SER A 13 -17.25 -2.24 18.75
N GLU A 14 -17.39 -1.26 17.86
CA GLU A 14 -17.10 -1.44 16.43
C GLU A 14 -15.60 -1.53 16.19
N HIS A 15 -14.81 -0.68 16.85
CA HIS A 15 -13.34 -0.78 16.84
C HIS A 15 -12.87 -2.13 17.39
N GLN A 16 -13.47 -2.58 18.51
CA GLN A 16 -13.15 -3.88 19.07
C GLN A 16 -13.47 -5.02 18.11
N ALA A 17 -14.64 -4.99 17.46
CA ALA A 17 -15.04 -6.02 16.52
C ALA A 17 -14.11 -6.11 15.30
N ALA A 18 -13.69 -4.96 14.78
CA ALA A 18 -12.72 -4.91 13.67
C ALA A 18 -11.35 -5.47 14.07
N TYR A 19 -10.88 -5.12 15.27
CA TYR A 19 -9.65 -5.66 15.83
C TYR A 19 -9.73 -7.17 16.01
N ASP A 20 -10.80 -7.68 16.66
CA ASP A 20 -11.00 -9.11 16.94
C ASP A 20 -11.06 -9.94 15.67
N MET A 21 -11.72 -9.43 14.63
CA MET A 21 -11.82 -10.08 13.33
C MET A 21 -10.43 -10.18 12.68
N ALA A 22 -9.70 -9.07 12.60
CA ALA A 22 -8.37 -9.03 12.02
C ALA A 22 -7.37 -9.90 12.81
N TYR A 23 -7.46 -9.88 14.14
CA TYR A 23 -6.61 -10.67 15.02
C TYR A 23 -6.81 -12.17 14.83
N ARG A 24 -8.08 -12.64 14.75
CA ARG A 24 -8.39 -14.06 14.49
C ARG A 24 -7.89 -14.48 13.12
N TYR A 25 -8.24 -13.73 12.07
CA TYR A 25 -7.79 -14.02 10.72
C TYR A 25 -6.26 -14.11 10.66
N ALA A 26 -5.57 -13.15 11.24
CA ALA A 26 -4.12 -13.14 11.23
C ALA A 26 -3.52 -14.34 12.00
N SER A 27 -4.10 -14.74 13.14
CA SER A 27 -3.62 -15.88 13.91
C SER A 27 -3.84 -17.22 13.21
N GLU A 28 -4.96 -17.36 12.51
CA GLU A 28 -5.38 -18.62 11.89
C GLU A 28 -4.80 -18.79 10.47
N GLU A 29 -4.78 -17.72 9.68
CA GLU A 29 -4.45 -17.79 8.26
C GLU A 29 -3.07 -17.20 7.91
N LEU A 30 -2.61 -16.17 8.65
CA LEU A 30 -1.38 -15.48 8.28
C LEU A 30 -0.16 -15.89 9.11
N TYR A 31 -0.34 -16.21 10.38
CA TYR A 31 0.75 -16.66 11.26
C TYR A 31 1.41 -17.97 10.79
N PRO A 32 0.66 -18.99 10.33
CA PRO A 32 1.25 -20.23 9.84
C PRO A 32 2.20 -20.05 8.64
N LEU A 33 2.13 -18.91 7.95
CA LEU A 33 2.94 -18.62 6.77
C LEU A 33 4.33 -18.05 7.12
N CYS A 34 4.51 -17.53 8.36
CA CYS A 34 5.71 -16.78 8.75
C CYS A 34 7.01 -17.52 8.49
N GLU A 35 7.10 -18.79 8.89
CA GLU A 35 8.31 -19.59 8.72
C GLU A 35 8.68 -19.78 7.24
N LYS A 36 7.69 -20.05 6.39
CA LYS A 36 7.91 -20.20 4.96
C LYS A 36 8.26 -18.85 4.31
N MET A 37 7.61 -17.76 4.73
CA MET A 37 7.91 -16.42 4.23
C MET A 37 9.35 -16.01 4.51
N ASP A 38 9.84 -16.35 5.70
CA ASP A 38 11.20 -16.04 6.14
C ASP A 38 12.24 -16.91 5.40
N ASN A 39 12.05 -18.23 5.43
CA ASN A 39 13.03 -19.18 4.85
C ASN A 39 13.13 -19.10 3.33
N ASP A 40 12.00 -18.94 2.63
CA ASP A 40 11.92 -18.99 1.17
C ASP A 40 11.89 -17.59 0.53
N GLU A 41 11.94 -16.52 1.33
CA GLU A 41 11.69 -15.13 0.88
C GLU A 41 10.40 -15.03 0.02
N TRP A 42 9.40 -15.83 0.36
CA TRP A 42 8.18 -15.98 -0.40
C TRP A 42 7.13 -14.97 0.03
N PHE A 43 6.46 -14.32 -0.93
CA PHE A 43 5.31 -13.48 -0.67
C PHE A 43 4.01 -14.28 -0.89
N PRO A 44 3.13 -14.42 0.13
CA PRO A 44 1.91 -15.21 0.05
C PRO A 44 0.78 -14.42 -0.62
N GLU A 45 0.90 -14.20 -1.92
CA GLU A 45 0.02 -13.33 -2.70
C GLU A 45 -1.46 -13.72 -2.58
N GLU A 46 -1.77 -15.04 -2.67
CA GLU A 46 -3.14 -15.53 -2.57
C GLU A 46 -3.76 -15.24 -1.20
N HIS A 47 -3.00 -15.40 -0.11
CA HIS A 47 -3.46 -15.11 1.24
C HIS A 47 -3.64 -13.60 1.46
N TYR A 48 -2.72 -12.79 0.91
CA TYR A 48 -2.88 -11.35 0.94
C TYR A 48 -4.16 -10.91 0.22
N ARG A 49 -4.38 -11.41 -0.99
CA ARG A 49 -5.58 -11.08 -1.78
C ARG A 49 -6.87 -11.57 -1.11
N ALA A 50 -6.82 -12.71 -0.41
CA ALA A 50 -7.94 -13.26 0.32
C ALA A 50 -8.41 -12.39 1.51
N MET A 51 -7.56 -11.49 2.03
CA MET A 51 -7.94 -10.51 3.07
C MET A 51 -9.14 -9.64 2.66
N SER A 52 -9.36 -9.45 1.35
CA SER A 52 -10.52 -8.72 0.83
C SER A 52 -11.85 -9.38 1.21
N LYS A 53 -11.90 -10.71 1.29
CA LYS A 53 -13.12 -11.47 1.64
C LYS A 53 -13.57 -11.24 3.08
N GLU A 54 -12.62 -10.88 3.92
CA GLU A 54 -12.84 -10.54 5.33
C GLU A 54 -13.04 -9.03 5.55
N GLY A 55 -13.09 -8.23 4.46
CA GLY A 55 -13.22 -6.78 4.55
C GLY A 55 -11.99 -6.07 5.14
N LEU A 56 -10.83 -6.73 5.11
CA LEU A 56 -9.58 -6.20 5.64
C LEU A 56 -8.82 -5.30 4.66
N LEU A 57 -9.31 -5.17 3.40
CA LEU A 57 -8.75 -4.26 2.40
C LEU A 57 -9.75 -3.15 2.07
N GLY A 58 -9.25 -1.98 1.68
CA GLY A 58 -10.09 -0.83 1.31
C GLY A 58 -10.84 -0.20 2.49
N ILE A 59 -10.31 -0.29 3.70
CA ILE A 59 -10.99 0.15 4.93
C ILE A 59 -11.39 1.62 4.87
N THR A 60 -10.50 2.51 4.38
CA THR A 60 -10.72 3.95 4.30
C THR A 60 -11.36 4.40 2.98
N VAL A 61 -11.52 3.50 2.03
CA VAL A 61 -12.11 3.80 0.72
C VAL A 61 -13.61 4.01 0.88
N PRO A 62 -14.20 5.09 0.34
CA PRO A 62 -15.63 5.30 0.34
C PRO A 62 -16.39 4.12 -0.30
N SER A 63 -17.60 3.83 0.20
CA SER A 63 -18.40 2.72 -0.27
C SER A 63 -18.80 2.82 -1.75
N GLU A 64 -18.89 4.04 -2.28
CA GLU A 64 -19.14 4.30 -3.72
C GLU A 64 -18.01 3.77 -4.62
N TYR A 65 -16.81 3.57 -4.07
CA TYR A 65 -15.65 2.98 -4.75
C TYR A 65 -15.34 1.55 -4.27
N GLY A 66 -16.27 0.92 -3.56
CA GLY A 66 -16.18 -0.50 -3.15
C GLY A 66 -15.51 -0.74 -1.79
N GLY A 67 -15.17 0.29 -1.03
CA GLY A 67 -14.54 0.16 0.27
C GLY A 67 -15.53 0.17 1.45
N SER A 68 -15.00 0.10 2.66
CA SER A 68 -15.79 0.10 3.90
C SER A 68 -16.22 1.50 4.37
N GLY A 69 -15.59 2.56 3.87
CA GLY A 69 -15.89 3.95 4.25
C GLY A 69 -15.57 4.29 5.70
N LEU A 70 -14.73 3.49 6.36
CA LEU A 70 -14.33 3.69 7.74
C LEU A 70 -13.17 4.69 7.84
N ASN A 71 -12.91 5.19 9.04
CA ASN A 71 -11.80 6.12 9.26
C ASN A 71 -10.45 5.41 9.44
N VAL A 72 -9.36 6.19 9.43
CA VAL A 72 -7.99 5.68 9.56
C VAL A 72 -7.72 4.95 10.89
N LEU A 73 -8.51 5.21 11.92
CA LEU A 73 -8.35 4.53 13.21
C LEU A 73 -8.69 3.03 13.11
N PHE A 74 -9.73 2.67 12.36
CA PHE A 74 -10.02 1.26 12.05
C PHE A 74 -8.86 0.60 11.29
N GLN A 75 -8.27 1.30 10.31
CA GLN A 75 -7.10 0.80 9.59
C GLN A 75 -5.90 0.59 10.53
N CYS A 76 -5.69 1.47 11.50
CA CYS A 76 -4.64 1.29 12.50
C CYS A 76 -4.87 0.04 13.36
N PHE A 77 -6.09 -0.19 13.82
CA PHE A 77 -6.42 -1.39 14.62
C PHE A 77 -6.26 -2.68 13.82
N VAL A 78 -6.71 -2.69 12.58
CA VAL A 78 -6.51 -3.84 11.68
C VAL A 78 -5.02 -4.09 11.43
N CYS A 79 -4.26 -3.04 11.15
CA CYS A 79 -2.82 -3.14 10.94
C CYS A 79 -2.08 -3.67 12.19
N GLU A 80 -2.44 -3.18 13.38
CA GLU A 80 -1.86 -3.65 14.64
C GLU A 80 -2.18 -5.13 14.87
N ALA A 81 -3.44 -5.52 14.71
CA ALA A 81 -3.89 -6.90 14.88
C ALA A 81 -3.17 -7.87 13.93
N ILE A 82 -3.02 -7.50 12.66
CA ILE A 82 -2.26 -8.29 11.67
C ILE A 82 -0.79 -8.35 12.08
N SER A 83 -0.19 -7.21 12.46
CA SER A 83 1.23 -7.14 12.74
C SER A 83 1.65 -7.93 13.97
N TYR A 84 0.75 -8.14 14.92
CA TYR A 84 0.98 -8.98 16.08
C TYR A 84 1.34 -10.43 15.69
N TRP A 85 0.75 -10.94 14.64
CA TRP A 85 0.93 -12.32 14.16
C TRP A 85 1.85 -12.42 12.96
N ASN A 86 1.78 -11.47 12.03
CA ASN A 86 2.58 -11.46 10.81
C ASN A 86 2.91 -10.00 10.43
N HIS A 87 3.98 -9.46 11.03
CA HIS A 87 4.42 -8.08 10.79
C HIS A 87 4.84 -7.81 9.34
N THR A 88 5.31 -8.83 8.62
CA THR A 88 5.69 -8.69 7.21
C THR A 88 4.48 -8.41 6.32
N LEU A 89 3.38 -9.16 6.54
CA LEU A 89 2.13 -8.88 5.82
C LEU A 89 1.45 -7.60 6.28
N ALA A 90 1.58 -7.22 7.55
CA ALA A 90 1.12 -5.92 8.02
C ALA A 90 1.85 -4.77 7.33
N ALA A 91 3.17 -4.88 7.12
CA ALA A 91 3.94 -3.89 6.36
C ALA A 91 3.49 -3.83 4.89
N SER A 92 3.20 -4.97 4.28
CA SER A 92 2.65 -5.06 2.92
C SER A 92 1.25 -4.45 2.83
N PHE A 93 0.39 -4.72 3.80
CA PHE A 93 -0.93 -4.11 3.95
C PHE A 93 -0.82 -2.59 4.05
N LEU A 94 0.05 -2.09 4.94
CA LEU A 94 0.26 -0.65 5.11
C LEU A 94 0.73 0.02 3.81
N ALA A 95 1.66 -0.61 3.08
CA ALA A 95 2.17 -0.08 1.82
C ALA A 95 1.09 -0.01 0.73
N SER A 96 0.24 -1.03 0.64
CA SER A 96 -0.82 -1.08 -0.36
C SER A 96 -2.04 -0.24 0.03
N ASP A 97 -2.60 -0.49 1.19
CA ASP A 97 -3.90 0.07 1.59
C ASP A 97 -3.78 1.53 2.07
N ASN A 98 -2.72 1.86 2.82
CA ASN A 98 -2.52 3.23 3.31
C ASN A 98 -1.66 4.08 2.37
N LEU A 99 -0.41 3.67 2.08
CA LEU A 99 0.50 4.53 1.34
C LEU A 99 0.11 4.68 -0.14
N CYS A 100 -0.45 3.65 -0.76
CA CYS A 100 -0.88 3.72 -2.16
C CYS A 100 -2.36 4.08 -2.29
N LEU A 101 -3.26 3.25 -1.78
CA LEU A 101 -4.70 3.36 -2.00
C LEU A 101 -5.34 4.57 -1.31
N ASP A 102 -5.09 4.81 -0.02
CA ASP A 102 -5.64 5.97 0.69
C ASP A 102 -5.12 7.29 0.09
N ASN A 103 -3.85 7.32 -0.34
CA ASN A 103 -3.29 8.47 -1.04
C ASN A 103 -4.00 8.70 -2.40
N LEU A 104 -4.30 7.62 -3.14
CA LEU A 104 -5.06 7.68 -4.38
C LEU A 104 -6.49 8.19 -4.12
N VAL A 105 -7.18 7.67 -3.11
CA VAL A 105 -8.53 8.12 -2.71
C VAL A 105 -8.56 9.61 -2.41
N ARG A 106 -7.53 10.13 -1.74
CA ARG A 106 -7.48 11.56 -1.36
C ARG A 106 -7.14 12.49 -2.50
N ASN A 107 -6.35 12.06 -3.48
CA ASN A 107 -5.70 12.96 -4.43
C ASN A 107 -6.05 12.69 -5.91
N ALA A 108 -6.59 11.52 -6.25
CA ALA A 108 -6.97 11.19 -7.61
C ALA A 108 -8.32 11.84 -8.00
N ASN A 109 -8.55 11.98 -9.31
CA ASN A 109 -9.85 12.37 -9.83
C ASN A 109 -10.85 11.19 -9.79
N ASP A 110 -12.13 11.46 -9.98
CA ASP A 110 -13.20 10.45 -9.84
C ASP A 110 -13.07 9.32 -10.85
N LEU A 111 -12.62 9.58 -12.08
CA LEU A 111 -12.38 8.54 -13.08
C LEU A 111 -11.30 7.56 -12.62
N GLN A 112 -10.20 8.08 -12.07
CA GLN A 112 -9.13 7.26 -11.53
C GLN A 112 -9.60 6.46 -10.31
N LYS A 113 -10.38 7.06 -9.40
CA LYS A 113 -10.93 6.35 -8.24
C LYS A 113 -11.83 5.20 -8.67
N HIS A 114 -12.77 5.43 -9.59
CA HIS A 114 -13.64 4.36 -10.12
C HIS A 114 -12.86 3.26 -10.85
N GLN A 115 -11.77 3.60 -11.51
CA GLN A 115 -10.95 2.64 -12.24
C GLN A 115 -10.12 1.75 -11.31
N TYR A 116 -9.54 2.33 -10.25
CA TYR A 116 -8.51 1.67 -9.44
C TYR A 116 -9.03 1.19 -8.09
N CYS A 117 -9.78 1.99 -7.32
CA CYS A 117 -10.14 1.66 -5.95
C CYS A 117 -10.87 0.33 -5.80
N PRO A 118 -11.89 -0.02 -6.62
CA PRO A 118 -12.58 -1.30 -6.48
C PRO A 118 -11.63 -2.51 -6.55
N LYS A 119 -10.63 -2.45 -7.44
CA LYS A 119 -9.68 -3.54 -7.62
C LYS A 119 -8.78 -3.79 -6.41
N PHE A 120 -8.46 -2.74 -5.65
CA PHE A 120 -7.78 -2.88 -4.37
C PHE A 120 -8.70 -3.48 -3.31
N CYS A 121 -9.93 -2.97 -3.21
CA CYS A 121 -10.90 -3.46 -2.24
C CYS A 121 -11.26 -4.94 -2.46
N GLU A 122 -11.31 -5.39 -3.72
CA GLU A 122 -11.55 -6.79 -4.12
C GLU A 122 -10.30 -7.68 -3.95
N GLY A 123 -9.14 -7.12 -3.60
CA GLY A 123 -7.88 -7.85 -3.52
C GLY A 123 -7.28 -8.21 -4.88
N THR A 124 -7.80 -7.66 -5.98
CA THR A 124 -7.26 -7.88 -7.33
C THR A 124 -5.94 -7.15 -7.54
N TYR A 125 -5.78 -5.99 -6.91
CA TYR A 125 -4.54 -5.19 -6.97
C TYR A 125 -3.82 -5.13 -5.63
N ILE A 126 -2.49 -5.23 -5.71
CA ILE A 126 -1.56 -4.91 -4.64
C ILE A 126 -0.87 -3.60 -5.01
N GLY A 127 -0.81 -2.67 -4.08
CA GLY A 127 -0.20 -1.37 -4.29
C GLY A 127 1.18 -1.20 -3.70
N ALA A 128 1.90 -0.22 -4.23
CA ALA A 128 3.15 0.25 -3.66
C ALA A 128 3.30 1.77 -3.81
N LEU A 129 4.15 2.38 -2.98
CA LEU A 129 4.49 3.79 -3.05
C LEU A 129 5.94 3.97 -3.54
N GLY A 130 6.12 4.51 -4.73
CA GLY A 130 7.42 4.81 -5.31
C GLY A 130 7.89 6.25 -5.01
N MET A 131 8.44 6.48 -3.82
CA MET A 131 8.97 7.79 -3.43
C MET A 131 10.50 7.77 -3.29
N THR A 132 11.04 6.91 -2.44
CA THR A 132 12.46 6.82 -2.10
C THR A 132 13.33 6.48 -3.30
N GLU A 133 14.50 7.10 -3.40
CA GLU A 133 15.49 6.90 -4.46
C GLU A 133 16.87 6.58 -3.86
N PRO A 134 17.83 6.03 -4.65
CA PRO A 134 19.17 5.74 -4.15
C PRO A 134 19.87 6.93 -3.48
N GLY A 135 19.63 8.16 -3.96
CA GLY A 135 20.20 9.40 -3.42
C GLY A 135 19.26 10.21 -2.54
N ALA A 136 18.00 9.76 -2.32
CA ALA A 136 16.97 10.56 -1.68
C ALA A 136 16.04 9.71 -0.80
N GLY A 137 16.36 9.60 0.48
CA GLY A 137 15.54 8.94 1.50
C GLY A 137 14.69 9.95 2.27
N SER A 138 15.17 10.41 3.43
CA SER A 138 14.44 11.41 4.25
C SER A 138 14.22 12.75 3.53
N ASP A 139 15.13 13.13 2.65
CA ASP A 139 14.97 14.30 1.76
C ASP A 139 14.38 13.92 0.39
N ALA A 140 13.36 13.07 0.37
CA ALA A 140 12.75 12.60 -0.88
C ALA A 140 12.26 13.76 -1.77
N LEU A 141 11.69 14.82 -1.19
CA LEU A 141 11.12 15.93 -1.95
C LEU A 141 12.19 16.89 -2.49
N GLY A 142 13.25 17.13 -1.72
CA GLY A 142 14.35 18.03 -2.13
C GLY A 142 15.25 17.38 -3.17
N SER A 143 15.68 16.15 -2.92
CA SER A 143 16.74 15.47 -3.68
C SER A 143 16.21 14.47 -4.72
N MET A 144 14.89 14.44 -5.01
CA MET A 144 14.31 13.56 -6.02
C MET A 144 14.96 13.76 -7.40
N ALA A 145 15.44 12.69 -7.99
CA ALA A 145 16.04 12.68 -9.33
C ALA A 145 15.08 12.19 -10.42
N THR A 146 14.08 11.34 -10.08
CA THR A 146 13.06 10.88 -11.03
C THR A 146 12.32 12.05 -11.66
N THR A 147 12.21 12.04 -12.98
CA THR A 147 11.55 13.08 -13.77
C THR A 147 10.38 12.52 -14.56
N ALA A 148 9.39 13.37 -14.84
CA ALA A 148 8.30 13.09 -15.74
C ALA A 148 8.24 14.22 -16.77
N ALA A 149 8.57 13.91 -18.02
CA ALA A 149 8.54 14.85 -19.13
C ALA A 149 7.25 14.69 -19.92
N GLN A 150 6.50 15.78 -20.10
CA GLN A 150 5.30 15.76 -20.93
C GLN A 150 5.64 15.61 -22.41
N LYS A 151 4.95 14.69 -23.10
CA LYS A 151 5.05 14.48 -24.54
C LYS A 151 3.63 14.31 -25.10
N GLY A 152 3.08 15.39 -25.61
CA GLY A 152 1.66 15.42 -26.03
C GLY A 152 0.76 15.24 -24.83
N ASP A 153 -0.13 14.25 -24.87
CA ASP A 153 -1.07 13.92 -23.80
C ASP A 153 -0.52 12.89 -22.79
N GLU A 154 0.74 12.48 -22.94
CA GLU A 154 1.40 11.49 -22.11
C GLU A 154 2.55 12.09 -21.32
N TYR A 155 2.99 11.37 -20.29
CA TYR A 155 4.22 11.66 -19.55
C TYR A 155 5.20 10.50 -19.67
N ILE A 156 6.45 10.81 -19.95
CA ILE A 156 7.55 9.84 -19.93
C ILE A 156 8.28 9.98 -18.60
N LEU A 157 8.19 8.92 -17.77
CA LEU A 157 8.88 8.85 -16.49
C LEU A 157 10.28 8.25 -16.69
N ASN A 158 11.28 8.92 -16.11
CA ASN A 158 12.66 8.42 -16.08
C ASN A 158 13.21 8.52 -14.67
N GLY A 159 13.61 7.40 -14.09
CA GLY A 159 14.19 7.36 -12.75
C GLY A 159 14.24 5.96 -12.16
N ARG A 160 14.74 5.89 -10.93
CA ARG A 160 14.86 4.65 -10.18
C ARG A 160 14.37 4.87 -8.75
N LYS A 161 13.48 4.01 -8.28
CA LYS A 161 13.01 3.98 -6.90
C LYS A 161 13.68 2.84 -6.15
N LEU A 162 13.89 3.00 -4.84
CA LEU A 162 14.58 2.04 -3.98
C LEU A 162 13.82 1.85 -2.67
N PHE A 163 13.96 0.69 -2.05
CA PHE A 163 13.27 0.31 -0.80
C PHE A 163 11.74 0.39 -0.88
N ILE A 164 11.19 -0.03 -2.02
CA ILE A 164 9.76 0.02 -2.27
C ILE A 164 9.10 -1.26 -1.77
N THR A 165 8.44 -1.18 -0.61
CA THR A 165 7.62 -2.26 -0.08
C THR A 165 6.56 -2.63 -1.11
N ASN A 166 6.34 -3.92 -1.32
CA ASN A 166 5.52 -4.51 -2.37
C ASN A 166 6.05 -4.30 -3.80
N GLY A 167 7.13 -3.53 -4.04
CA GLY A 167 7.62 -3.21 -5.39
C GLY A 167 7.68 -4.39 -6.36
N PRO A 168 8.22 -5.56 -5.96
CA PRO A 168 8.30 -6.75 -6.82
C PRO A 168 6.94 -7.41 -7.14
N VAL A 169 5.92 -7.23 -6.28
CA VAL A 169 4.63 -7.93 -6.38
C VAL A 169 3.46 -6.98 -6.69
N ALA A 170 3.70 -5.68 -6.67
CA ALA A 170 2.67 -4.68 -6.89
C ALA A 170 2.12 -4.74 -8.31
N ASP A 171 0.80 -4.62 -8.43
CA ASP A 171 0.10 -4.45 -9.70
C ASP A 171 0.09 -2.98 -10.13
N VAL A 172 0.06 -2.08 -9.14
CA VAL A 172 0.03 -0.62 -9.32
C VAL A 172 0.96 0.05 -8.33
N LEU A 173 1.72 1.02 -8.80
CA LEU A 173 2.56 1.86 -7.97
C LEU A 173 2.10 3.32 -8.08
N LEU A 174 2.00 4.00 -6.95
CA LEU A 174 1.90 5.45 -6.92
C LEU A 174 3.32 6.04 -6.91
N VAL A 175 3.75 6.59 -8.03
CA VAL A 175 5.13 7.06 -8.25
C VAL A 175 5.19 8.58 -8.24
N TYR A 176 6.06 9.15 -7.41
CA TYR A 176 6.34 10.58 -7.40
C TYR A 176 7.51 10.91 -8.32
N ALA A 177 7.34 11.93 -9.19
CA ALA A 177 8.35 12.39 -10.13
C ALA A 177 8.32 13.91 -10.29
N LYS A 178 9.45 14.52 -10.63
CA LYS A 178 9.55 15.95 -10.95
C LYS A 178 8.99 16.21 -12.35
N THR A 179 7.91 16.97 -12.42
CA THR A 179 7.32 17.52 -13.65
C THR A 179 7.90 18.90 -14.00
N ASP A 180 8.36 19.64 -12.97
CA ASP A 180 8.97 20.95 -13.13
C ASP A 180 10.18 21.06 -12.19
N LYS A 181 11.39 21.04 -12.75
CA LYS A 181 12.64 21.07 -11.98
C LYS A 181 12.91 22.43 -11.32
N GLU A 182 12.38 23.51 -11.89
CA GLU A 182 12.62 24.86 -11.40
C GLU A 182 11.80 25.16 -10.13
N LYS A 183 10.66 24.47 -9.97
CA LYS A 183 9.78 24.63 -8.81
C LYS A 183 10.18 23.78 -7.60
N ASN A 184 11.31 23.07 -7.63
CA ASN A 184 11.81 22.22 -6.55
C ASN A 184 10.70 21.26 -6.02
N LYS A 185 10.42 21.26 -4.72
CA LYS A 185 9.39 20.44 -4.08
C LYS A 185 7.95 20.70 -4.58
N HIS A 186 7.70 21.88 -5.14
CA HIS A 186 6.39 22.27 -5.70
C HIS A 186 6.21 21.83 -7.16
N GLY A 187 7.26 21.29 -7.77
CA GLY A 187 7.25 20.75 -9.13
C GLY A 187 7.16 19.23 -9.18
N ILE A 188 6.63 18.59 -8.12
CA ILE A 188 6.47 17.12 -8.04
C ILE A 188 5.01 16.76 -8.27
N SER A 189 4.78 15.73 -9.06
CA SER A 189 3.48 15.14 -9.32
C SER A 189 3.48 13.65 -8.99
N ALA A 190 2.31 13.12 -8.65
CA ALA A 190 2.08 11.68 -8.46
C ALA A 190 1.52 11.07 -9.73
N PHE A 191 1.99 9.87 -10.07
CA PHE A 191 1.59 9.10 -11.25
C PHE A 191 1.15 7.70 -10.81
N ILE A 192 0.03 7.24 -11.36
CA ILE A 192 -0.40 5.86 -11.23
C ILE A 192 0.33 5.07 -12.32
N VAL A 193 1.19 4.15 -11.90
CA VAL A 193 2.01 3.33 -12.82
C VAL A 193 1.61 1.87 -12.65
N GLU A 194 1.10 1.26 -13.73
CA GLU A 194 0.78 -0.16 -13.76
C GLU A 194 2.04 -0.97 -14.10
N LYS A 195 2.15 -2.17 -13.53
CA LYS A 195 3.34 -3.04 -13.72
C LYS A 195 3.63 -3.44 -15.16
N ASN A 196 2.62 -3.38 -16.02
CA ASN A 196 2.70 -3.73 -17.45
C ASN A 196 2.97 -2.54 -18.36
N PHE A 197 3.18 -1.34 -17.83
CA PHE A 197 3.56 -0.20 -18.64
C PHE A 197 4.94 -0.42 -19.27
N GLU A 198 5.06 -0.03 -20.55
CA GLU A 198 6.33 -0.12 -21.28
C GLU A 198 7.43 0.64 -20.54
N GLY A 199 8.59 0.01 -20.37
CA GLY A 199 9.74 0.57 -19.66
C GLY A 199 9.72 0.39 -18.15
N PHE A 200 8.62 -0.11 -17.55
CA PHE A 200 8.62 -0.48 -16.14
C PHE A 200 9.37 -1.81 -15.94
N SER A 201 10.22 -1.86 -14.93
CA SER A 201 10.89 -3.10 -14.54
C SER A 201 11.28 -3.11 -13.06
N VAL A 202 11.30 -4.29 -12.48
CA VAL A 202 11.86 -4.55 -11.15
C VAL A 202 13.32 -4.97 -11.34
N ALA A 203 14.25 -4.09 -10.98
CA ALA A 203 15.67 -4.33 -11.19
C ALA A 203 16.25 -5.37 -10.21
N GLN A 204 15.72 -5.41 -8.99
CA GLN A 204 16.24 -6.28 -7.93
C GLN A 204 15.18 -6.47 -6.83
N LYS A 205 15.04 -7.69 -6.34
CA LYS A 205 14.50 -7.97 -5.01
C LYS A 205 15.67 -7.83 -4.03
N LEU A 206 15.50 -7.03 -2.99
CA LEU A 206 16.56 -6.81 -2.02
C LEU A 206 16.67 -8.03 -1.09
N ASP A 207 17.86 -8.57 -0.98
CA ASP A 207 18.22 -9.54 0.05
C ASP A 207 18.42 -8.79 1.37
N LYS A 208 17.73 -9.24 2.41
CA LYS A 208 17.75 -8.66 3.75
C LYS A 208 17.95 -9.76 4.79
N MET A 209 18.43 -9.35 5.96
CA MET A 209 18.54 -10.23 7.13
C MET A 209 17.18 -10.59 7.69
#